data_5d34d45927829e8714dd8bdfb200f115
#
_entry.id   5d34d45927829e8714dd8bdfb200f115
#
_cell.length_a   1.000
_cell.length_b   1.000
_cell.length_c   1.000
_cell.angle_alpha   90.00
_cell.angle_beta   90.00
_cell.angle_gamma   90.00
#
_symmetry.space_group_name_H-M   'P 1'
#
loop_
_entity.id
_entity.type
_entity.pdbx_description
1 polymer ?
#
loop_
_entity_poly.entity_id
_entity_poly.type
_entity_poly.pdbx_seq_one_letter_code
_entity_poly.pdbx_strand_id
1 'polypeptide(L)'
;GERIGRSEAAAFATGTGSSQPQGVTVGSSAGVTAASSTAITINEIMGLINSVDAAYQPTSSFMLHQTVWTYLLKLQDSTGRNLIPMNYGDGIAPKIWGYPVVINNNMSSAITTGLITALFGDFSKFYIRDAGPLEVKRSEEFLFTSNATAFLAVGRRDSKVVQSAAIKRLTQL
;
A
#
# COMPACT_ATOMS: atom_id res chain seq x y z
N GLY A 1 3.68 -18.79 -10.82
CA GLY A 1 2.65 -18.14 -10.00
C GLY A 1 3.22 -17.05 -9.11
N GLU A 2 4.10 -17.36 -8.18
CA GLU A 2 4.59 -16.45 -7.14
C GLU A 2 5.26 -15.16 -7.70
N ARG A 3 6.11 -15.31 -8.72
CA ARG A 3 6.81 -14.17 -9.32
C ARG A 3 5.84 -13.19 -9.98
N ILE A 4 4.81 -13.68 -10.64
CA ILE A 4 3.76 -12.87 -11.26
C ILE A 4 2.98 -12.15 -10.17
N GLY A 5 2.53 -12.86 -9.13
CA GLY A 5 1.80 -12.26 -8.01
C GLY A 5 2.58 -11.16 -7.29
N ARG A 6 3.88 -11.33 -7.06
CA ARG A 6 4.73 -10.28 -6.47
C ARG A 6 4.85 -9.05 -7.37
N SER A 7 5.01 -9.23 -8.68
CA SER A 7 5.07 -8.12 -9.64
C SER A 7 3.74 -7.36 -9.70
N GLU A 8 2.62 -8.07 -9.69
CA GLU A 8 1.29 -7.47 -9.65
C GLU A 8 1.03 -6.72 -8.35
N ALA A 9 1.39 -7.31 -7.22
CA ALA A 9 1.25 -6.66 -5.91
C ALA A 9 2.05 -5.35 -5.84
N ALA A 10 3.24 -5.30 -6.42
CA ALA A 10 4.03 -4.07 -6.51
C ALA A 10 3.34 -3.04 -7.40
N ALA A 11 2.83 -3.44 -8.57
CA ALA A 11 2.11 -2.55 -9.48
C ALA A 11 0.81 -2.00 -8.85
N PHE A 12 0.04 -2.82 -8.13
CA PHE A 12 -1.17 -2.38 -7.42
C PHE A 12 -0.88 -1.45 -6.23
N ALA A 13 0.31 -1.55 -5.64
CA ALA A 13 0.71 -0.63 -4.58
C ALA A 13 1.17 0.72 -5.14
N THR A 14 2.12 0.73 -6.09
CA THR A 14 2.87 1.93 -6.50
C THR A 14 2.86 2.23 -8.00
N GLY A 15 2.11 1.47 -8.80
CA GLY A 15 2.04 1.67 -10.25
C GLY A 15 1.56 3.06 -10.65
N THR A 16 2.10 3.59 -11.74
CA THR A 16 1.84 4.97 -12.18
C THR A 16 0.52 5.15 -12.91
N GLY A 17 -0.13 4.06 -13.37
CA GLY A 17 -1.34 4.14 -14.20
C GLY A 17 -1.09 4.46 -15.66
N SER A 18 0.18 4.51 -16.10
CA SER A 18 0.57 4.68 -17.49
C SER A 18 1.36 3.46 -17.95
N SER A 19 0.84 2.72 -18.92
CA SER A 19 1.37 1.44 -19.39
C SER A 19 1.47 0.33 -18.31
N GLN A 20 0.91 0.59 -17.14
CA GLN A 20 0.82 -0.33 -16.00
C GLN A 20 -0.39 0.06 -15.13
N PRO A 21 -0.90 -0.86 -14.27
CA PRO A 21 -2.00 -0.56 -13.37
C PRO A 21 -1.75 0.68 -12.51
N GLN A 22 -2.82 1.40 -12.16
CA GLN A 22 -2.72 2.51 -11.21
C GLN A 22 -2.61 1.96 -9.80
N GLY A 23 -1.49 2.22 -9.14
CA GLY A 23 -1.29 1.86 -7.73
C GLY A 23 -2.15 2.69 -6.79
N VAL A 24 -2.48 2.11 -5.64
CA VAL A 24 -3.28 2.78 -4.61
C VAL A 24 -2.59 4.05 -4.08
N THR A 25 -1.26 4.09 -4.02
CA THR A 25 -0.52 5.28 -3.58
C THR A 25 -0.71 6.45 -4.54
N VAL A 26 -0.66 6.18 -5.86
CA VAL A 26 -0.83 7.21 -6.89
C VAL A 26 -2.28 7.65 -7.02
N GLY A 27 -3.23 6.70 -6.93
CA GLY A 27 -4.67 6.97 -7.02
C GLY A 27 -5.26 7.67 -5.80
N SER A 28 -4.59 7.63 -4.64
CA SER A 28 -5.04 8.29 -3.41
C SER A 28 -4.95 9.82 -3.51
N SER A 29 -5.83 10.53 -2.81
CA SER A 29 -5.72 11.99 -2.72
C SER A 29 -4.78 12.41 -1.58
N ALA A 30 -4.22 13.62 -1.68
CA ALA A 30 -3.39 14.18 -0.63
C ALA A 30 -4.21 14.34 0.66
N GLY A 31 -3.65 13.89 1.77
CA GLY A 31 -4.22 14.04 3.10
C GLY A 31 -3.37 15.00 3.92
N VAL A 32 -2.21 14.55 4.34
CA VAL A 32 -1.28 15.31 5.18
C VAL A 32 0.10 15.31 4.53
N THR A 33 0.77 16.45 4.57
CA THR A 33 2.21 16.55 4.32
C THR A 33 2.91 16.62 5.67
N ALA A 34 3.88 15.73 5.89
CA ALA A 34 4.66 15.72 7.11
C ALA A 34 5.44 17.02 7.27
N ALA A 35 5.64 17.47 8.49
CA ALA A 35 6.43 18.66 8.79
C ALA A 35 7.95 18.43 8.66
N SER A 36 8.36 17.16 8.68
CA SER A 36 9.76 16.74 8.56
C SER A 36 9.95 15.79 7.39
N SER A 37 11.11 15.85 6.76
CA SER A 37 11.50 14.91 5.70
C SER A 37 11.90 13.53 6.21
N THR A 38 12.19 13.37 7.49
CA THR A 38 12.77 12.14 8.06
C THR A 38 12.04 11.60 9.28
N ALA A 39 10.98 12.27 9.73
CA ALA A 39 10.22 11.90 10.91
C ALA A 39 8.71 11.94 10.64
N ILE A 40 7.98 11.09 11.35
CA ILE A 40 6.51 11.10 11.38
C ILE A 40 6.10 11.34 12.82
N THR A 41 5.20 12.30 13.03
CA THR A 41 4.66 12.62 14.35
C THR A 41 3.28 11.96 14.52
N ILE A 42 2.90 11.79 15.78
CA ILE A 42 1.58 11.25 16.12
C ILE A 42 0.45 12.17 15.64
N ASN A 43 0.70 13.50 15.65
CA ASN A 43 -0.26 14.49 15.18
C ASN A 43 -0.53 14.39 13.68
N GLU A 44 0.46 14.01 12.89
CA GLU A 44 0.30 13.75 11.45
C GLU A 44 -0.56 12.51 11.17
N ILE A 45 -0.41 11.47 11.99
CA ILE A 45 -1.26 10.28 11.91
C ILE A 45 -2.71 10.64 12.29
N MET A 46 -2.92 11.44 13.33
CA MET A 46 -4.25 11.94 13.69
C MET A 46 -4.83 12.84 12.60
N GLY A 47 -4.00 13.72 12.03
CA GLY A 47 -4.39 14.57 10.91
C GLY A 47 -4.81 13.75 9.68
N LEU A 48 -4.11 12.63 9.42
CA LEU A 48 -4.44 11.73 8.31
C LEU A 48 -5.82 11.08 8.51
N ILE A 49 -6.15 10.63 9.73
CA ILE A 49 -7.48 10.10 10.07
C ILE A 49 -8.55 11.17 9.82
N ASN A 50 -8.33 12.39 10.34
CA ASN A 50 -9.28 13.49 10.21
C ASN A 50 -9.43 14.01 8.77
N SER A 51 -8.47 13.73 7.88
CA SER A 51 -8.55 14.12 6.47
C SER A 51 -9.53 13.29 5.65
N VAL A 52 -9.93 12.12 6.16
CA VAL A 52 -10.92 11.24 5.53
C VAL A 52 -12.30 11.59 6.06
N ASP A 53 -13.28 11.70 5.16
CA ASP A 53 -14.67 11.97 5.52
C ASP A 53 -15.21 10.90 6.50
N ALA A 54 -15.98 11.34 7.50
CA ALA A 54 -16.57 10.48 8.52
C ALA A 54 -17.39 9.32 7.95
N ALA A 55 -17.96 9.48 6.75
CA ALA A 55 -18.72 8.44 6.07
C ALA A 55 -17.86 7.21 5.70
N TYR A 56 -16.55 7.40 5.44
CA TYR A 56 -15.62 6.32 5.07
C TYR A 56 -14.83 5.76 6.27
N GLN A 57 -14.78 6.47 7.40
CA GLN A 57 -13.99 6.09 8.57
C GLN A 57 -14.33 4.71 9.15
N PRO A 58 -15.62 4.28 9.24
CA PRO A 58 -15.96 2.98 9.86
C PRO A 58 -15.34 1.77 9.14
N THR A 59 -15.11 1.86 7.83
CA THR A 59 -14.54 0.80 7.00
C THR A 59 -13.07 1.04 6.67
N SER A 60 -12.48 2.11 7.21
CA SER A 60 -11.13 2.52 6.91
C SER A 60 -10.08 1.66 7.61
N SER A 61 -8.94 1.52 6.97
CA SER A 61 -7.74 0.89 7.51
C SER A 61 -6.49 1.67 7.14
N PHE A 62 -5.41 1.45 7.88
CA PHE A 62 -4.10 1.93 7.52
C PHE A 62 -3.39 0.96 6.58
N MET A 63 -2.61 1.47 5.64
CA MET A 63 -1.68 0.69 4.86
C MET A 63 -0.31 1.37 4.88
N LEU A 64 0.73 0.62 5.26
CA LEU A 64 2.09 1.13 5.40
C LEU A 64 3.12 0.00 5.30
N HIS A 65 4.38 0.37 5.11
CA HIS A 65 5.49 -0.58 5.10
C HIS A 65 5.85 -1.02 6.53
N GLN A 66 6.39 -2.23 6.68
CA GLN A 66 6.76 -2.78 7.99
C GLN A 66 7.79 -1.91 8.74
N THR A 67 8.74 -1.29 8.05
CA THR A 67 9.70 -0.38 8.69
C THR A 67 9.04 0.86 9.27
N VAL A 68 8.07 1.43 8.55
CA VAL A 68 7.28 2.57 9.02
C VAL A 68 6.44 2.16 10.23
N TRP A 69 5.83 0.98 10.20
CA TRP A 69 5.12 0.43 11.34
C TRP A 69 6.03 0.31 12.58
N THR A 70 7.21 -0.26 12.40
CA THR A 70 8.19 -0.37 13.50
C THR A 70 8.62 0.99 14.02
N TYR A 71 8.75 1.99 13.14
CA TYR A 71 9.05 3.36 13.54
C TYR A 71 7.92 3.95 14.41
N LEU A 72 6.68 3.80 13.98
CA LEU A 72 5.52 4.31 14.73
C LEU A 72 5.39 3.68 16.11
N LEU A 73 5.68 2.37 16.26
CA LEU A 73 5.66 1.69 17.55
C LEU A 73 6.73 2.20 18.52
N LYS A 74 7.83 2.75 18.01
CA LYS A 74 8.91 3.33 18.82
C LYS A 74 8.66 4.77 19.23
N LEU A 75 7.59 5.41 18.75
CA LEU A 75 7.25 6.76 19.16
C LEU A 75 6.87 6.80 20.63
N GLN A 76 7.59 7.60 21.38
CA GLN A 76 7.42 7.77 22.83
C GLN A 76 7.11 9.22 23.16
N ASP A 77 6.43 9.42 24.28
CA ASP A 77 6.26 10.75 24.88
C ASP A 77 7.52 11.15 25.67
N SER A 78 7.51 12.34 26.26
CA SER A 78 8.59 12.85 27.10
C SER A 78 8.85 12.01 28.36
N THR A 79 7.95 11.10 28.71
CA THR A 79 8.06 10.21 29.88
C THR A 79 8.50 8.79 29.51
N GLY A 80 8.79 8.52 28.22
CA GLY A 80 9.20 7.22 27.72
C GLY A 80 8.06 6.21 27.48
N ARG A 81 6.80 6.67 27.47
CA ARG A 81 5.65 5.80 27.19
C ARG A 81 5.42 5.75 25.69
N ASN A 82 5.17 4.55 25.17
CA ASN A 82 4.79 4.40 23.77
C ASN A 82 3.44 5.07 23.50
N LEU A 83 3.40 5.92 22.50
CA LEU A 83 2.19 6.65 22.10
C LEU A 83 1.15 5.76 21.44
N ILE A 84 1.60 4.68 20.78
CA ILE A 84 0.72 3.64 20.24
C ILE A 84 0.82 2.43 21.16
N PRO A 85 -0.23 2.13 21.96
CA PRO A 85 -0.19 1.00 22.88
C PRO A 85 -0.13 -0.32 22.09
N MET A 86 0.80 -1.18 22.46
CA MET A 86 0.85 -2.55 21.99
C MET A 86 -0.05 -3.40 22.88
N ASN A 87 -1.20 -3.79 22.38
CA ASN A 87 -2.06 -4.77 23.06
C ASN A 87 -1.59 -6.19 22.72
N TYR A 88 -0.79 -6.75 23.59
CA TYR A 88 -0.31 -8.14 23.46
C TYR A 88 -1.42 -9.20 23.64
N GLY A 89 -2.60 -8.80 24.10
CA GLY A 89 -3.73 -9.70 24.40
C GLY A 89 -4.76 -9.88 23.29
N ASP A 90 -4.81 -9.00 22.31
CA ASP A 90 -5.88 -8.95 21.29
C ASP A 90 -5.55 -9.70 19.97
N GLY A 91 -4.60 -10.62 20.01
CA GLY A 91 -4.20 -11.33 18.81
C GLY A 91 -3.32 -10.50 17.85
N ILE A 92 -2.97 -11.13 16.75
CA ILE A 92 -1.85 -10.74 15.87
C ILE A 92 -2.13 -9.52 14.97
N ALA A 93 -3.35 -8.97 14.95
CA ALA A 93 -3.70 -7.89 14.04
C ALA A 93 -3.27 -6.52 14.60
N PRO A 94 -2.30 -5.83 13.97
CA PRO A 94 -1.88 -4.50 14.39
C PRO A 94 -3.02 -3.49 14.21
N LYS A 95 -3.23 -2.64 15.21
CA LYS A 95 -4.26 -1.58 15.18
C LYS A 95 -3.68 -0.25 15.67
N ILE A 96 -4.14 0.85 15.08
CA ILE A 96 -3.89 2.21 15.54
C ILE A 96 -5.24 2.82 15.91
N TRP A 97 -5.47 3.11 17.21
CA TRP A 97 -6.72 3.68 17.72
C TRP A 97 -8.00 2.98 17.21
N GLY A 98 -7.97 1.63 17.17
CA GLY A 98 -9.10 0.83 16.73
C GLY A 98 -9.13 0.52 15.23
N TYR A 99 -8.41 1.28 14.40
CA TYR A 99 -8.32 1.01 12.97
C TYR A 99 -7.29 -0.08 12.66
N PRO A 100 -7.63 -1.06 11.83
CA PRO A 100 -6.70 -2.12 11.44
C PRO A 100 -5.53 -1.56 10.61
N VAL A 101 -4.36 -2.15 10.78
CA VAL A 101 -3.16 -1.83 10.01
C VAL A 101 -2.82 -2.98 9.09
N VAL A 102 -2.76 -2.71 7.81
CA VAL A 102 -2.32 -3.65 6.77
C VAL A 102 -0.87 -3.35 6.41
N ILE A 103 0.00 -4.31 6.63
CA ILE A 103 1.41 -4.18 6.26
C ILE A 103 1.58 -4.55 4.80
N ASN A 104 2.09 -3.61 3.99
CA ASN A 104 2.37 -3.82 2.58
C ASN A 104 3.82 -3.41 2.26
N ASN A 105 4.67 -4.42 2.10
CA ASN A 105 6.09 -4.22 1.83
C ASN A 105 6.41 -3.71 0.41
N ASN A 106 5.40 -3.50 -0.44
CA ASN A 106 5.58 -2.81 -1.72
C ASN A 106 5.43 -1.28 -1.61
N MET A 107 5.10 -0.76 -0.43
CA MET A 107 5.16 0.68 -0.15
C MET A 107 6.58 1.12 0.19
N SER A 108 6.79 2.43 0.30
CA SER A 108 8.10 2.96 0.68
C SER A 108 8.55 2.47 2.06
N SER A 109 9.74 1.89 2.12
CA SER A 109 10.39 1.48 3.38
C SER A 109 11.11 2.64 4.09
N ALA A 110 11.39 3.74 3.37
CA ALA A 110 12.11 4.89 3.87
C ALA A 110 11.16 6.05 4.20
N ILE A 111 11.52 6.81 5.22
CA ILE A 111 10.88 8.08 5.59
C ILE A 111 11.78 9.18 5.06
N THR A 112 11.55 9.60 3.80
CA THR A 112 12.36 10.64 3.12
C THR A 112 11.46 11.52 2.26
N THR A 113 11.96 12.69 1.91
CA THR A 113 11.30 13.71 1.08
C THR A 113 10.56 13.12 -0.11
N GLY A 114 9.32 13.54 -0.29
CA GLY A 114 8.47 13.19 -1.44
C GLY A 114 7.88 11.77 -1.42
N LEU A 115 8.26 10.92 -0.48
CA LEU A 115 7.74 9.56 -0.40
C LEU A 115 6.40 9.49 0.35
N ILE A 116 5.54 8.59 -0.11
CA ILE A 116 4.28 8.27 0.53
C ILE A 116 4.54 7.16 1.54
N THR A 117 4.48 7.51 2.84
CA THR A 117 4.83 6.61 3.94
C THR A 117 3.64 5.87 4.52
N ALA A 118 2.45 6.46 4.47
CA ALA A 118 1.23 5.84 4.97
C ALA A 118 0.02 6.22 4.11
N LEU A 119 -0.93 5.30 4.03
CA LEU A 119 -2.25 5.51 3.49
C LEU A 119 -3.27 5.23 4.58
N PHE A 120 -4.36 5.98 4.58
CA PHE A 120 -5.52 5.72 5.43
C PHE A 120 -6.80 5.95 4.62
N GLY A 121 -7.75 5.04 4.74
CA GLY A 121 -9.04 5.16 4.09
C GLY A 121 -9.73 3.85 3.82
N ASP A 122 -10.83 3.93 3.07
CA ASP A 122 -11.63 2.79 2.65
C ASP A 122 -11.09 2.19 1.35
N PHE A 123 -10.31 1.11 1.46
CA PHE A 123 -9.74 0.40 0.32
C PHE A 123 -10.76 -0.38 -0.51
N SER A 124 -12.04 -0.47 -0.10
CA SER A 124 -13.09 -1.03 -0.95
C SER A 124 -13.32 -0.22 -2.22
N LYS A 125 -12.85 1.03 -2.25
CA LYS A 125 -12.91 1.93 -3.42
C LYS A 125 -11.74 1.77 -4.39
N PHE A 126 -10.82 0.85 -4.11
CA PHE A 126 -9.78 0.41 -5.03
C PHE A 126 -10.24 -0.85 -5.77
N TYR A 127 -10.38 -0.75 -7.08
CA TYR A 127 -10.87 -1.83 -7.93
C TYR A 127 -9.75 -2.42 -8.76
N ILE A 128 -9.73 -3.74 -8.81
CA ILE A 128 -8.84 -4.50 -9.68
C ILE A 128 -9.72 -5.21 -10.73
N ARG A 129 -9.37 -5.08 -12.00
CA ARG A 129 -10.05 -5.72 -13.12
C ARG A 129 -9.14 -6.73 -13.79
N ASP A 130 -9.59 -7.96 -13.85
CA ASP A 130 -9.00 -8.99 -14.68
C ASP A 130 -9.69 -9.01 -16.06
N ALA A 131 -8.91 -8.92 -17.13
CA ALA A 131 -9.42 -8.87 -18.51
C ALA A 131 -9.49 -10.26 -19.16
N GLY A 132 -9.42 -11.33 -18.36
CA GLY A 132 -9.50 -12.73 -18.81
C GLY A 132 -8.60 -13.64 -18.00
N PRO A 133 -8.71 -14.95 -18.21
CA PRO A 133 -7.86 -15.92 -17.53
C PRO A 133 -6.40 -15.80 -17.96
N LEU A 134 -5.49 -16.35 -17.15
CA LEU A 134 -4.10 -16.50 -17.52
C LEU A 134 -3.99 -17.53 -18.67
N GLU A 135 -3.59 -17.06 -19.84
CA GLU A 135 -3.32 -17.92 -20.99
C GLU A 135 -1.87 -18.39 -20.97
N VAL A 136 -1.66 -19.71 -21.04
CA VAL A 136 -0.33 -20.32 -21.17
C VAL A 136 -0.21 -20.94 -22.56
N LYS A 137 0.71 -20.41 -23.35
CA LYS A 137 1.01 -20.90 -24.70
C LYS A 137 2.36 -21.61 -24.69
N ARG A 138 2.42 -22.75 -25.40
CA ARG A 138 3.65 -23.51 -25.59
C ARG A 138 4.12 -23.34 -27.04
N SER A 139 5.41 -23.15 -27.22
CA SER A 139 6.06 -23.13 -28.54
C SER A 139 7.29 -24.03 -28.50
N GLU A 140 7.41 -24.90 -29.48
CA GLU A 140 8.56 -25.77 -29.69
C GLU A 140 9.51 -25.19 -30.76
N GLU A 141 8.99 -24.28 -31.59
CA GLU A 141 9.73 -23.69 -32.71
C GLU A 141 10.65 -22.55 -32.30
N PHE A 142 10.23 -21.77 -31.28
CA PHE A 142 10.95 -20.55 -30.89
C PHE A 142 12.38 -20.80 -30.35
N LEU A 143 12.60 -21.95 -29.71
CA LEU A 143 13.90 -22.34 -29.16
C LEU A 143 14.44 -23.64 -29.81
N PHE A 144 14.12 -23.87 -31.06
CA PHE A 144 14.51 -25.12 -31.78
C PHE A 144 16.02 -25.33 -31.77
N THR A 145 16.81 -24.29 -32.01
CA THR A 145 18.29 -24.36 -32.01
C THR A 145 18.91 -24.68 -30.64
N SER A 146 18.17 -24.45 -29.57
CA SER A 146 18.60 -24.72 -28.18
C SER A 146 18.00 -26.03 -27.62
N ASN A 147 17.27 -26.76 -28.43
CA ASN A 147 16.53 -28.00 -28.03
C ASN A 147 15.69 -27.78 -26.75
N ALA A 148 14.99 -26.60 -26.66
CA ALA A 148 14.20 -26.22 -25.51
C ALA A 148 12.78 -25.80 -25.93
N THR A 149 11.83 -26.03 -25.04
CA THR A 149 10.43 -25.61 -25.22
C THR A 149 10.18 -24.29 -24.53
N ALA A 150 9.62 -23.32 -25.26
CA ALA A 150 9.22 -22.03 -24.69
C ALA A 150 7.78 -22.07 -24.16
N PHE A 151 7.54 -21.49 -22.98
CA PHE A 151 6.22 -21.25 -22.43
C PHE A 151 5.98 -19.75 -22.27
N LEU A 152 4.92 -19.24 -22.89
CA LEU A 152 4.48 -17.85 -22.76
C LEU A 152 3.21 -17.81 -21.92
N ALA A 153 3.27 -17.15 -20.77
CA ALA A 153 2.10 -16.88 -19.94
C ALA A 153 1.67 -15.41 -20.12
N VAL A 154 0.44 -15.17 -20.53
CA VAL A 154 -0.13 -13.83 -20.73
C VAL A 154 -1.33 -13.65 -19.82
N GLY A 155 -1.28 -12.62 -18.99
CA GLY A 155 -2.39 -12.15 -18.16
C GLY A 155 -2.54 -10.63 -18.33
N ARG A 156 -3.77 -10.14 -18.37
CA ARG A 156 -4.08 -8.72 -18.49
C ARG A 156 -4.88 -8.28 -17.27
N ARG A 157 -4.28 -7.40 -16.48
CA ARG A 157 -4.91 -6.85 -15.27
C ARG A 157 -4.70 -5.35 -15.24
N ASP A 158 -5.69 -4.67 -14.68
CA ASP A 158 -5.63 -3.23 -14.43
C ASP A 158 -6.25 -2.92 -13.09
N SER A 159 -5.89 -1.77 -12.52
CA SER A 159 -6.45 -1.31 -11.26
C SER A 159 -6.60 0.19 -11.22
N LYS A 160 -7.57 0.64 -10.44
CA LYS A 160 -7.86 2.08 -10.28
C LYS A 160 -8.54 2.36 -8.95
N VAL A 161 -8.19 3.48 -8.34
CA VAL A 161 -8.97 4.09 -7.26
C VAL A 161 -10.15 4.83 -7.90
N VAL A 162 -11.37 4.36 -7.65
CA VAL A 162 -12.59 4.98 -8.21
C VAL A 162 -12.97 6.23 -7.43
N GLN A 163 -12.78 6.23 -6.10
CA GLN A 163 -13.10 7.34 -5.21
C GLN A 163 -11.83 7.78 -4.47
N SER A 164 -11.08 8.70 -5.05
CA SER A 164 -9.81 9.16 -4.48
C SER A 164 -9.98 9.89 -3.14
N ALA A 165 -11.15 10.51 -2.89
CA ALA A 165 -11.45 11.17 -1.61
C ALA A 165 -11.55 10.18 -0.43
N ALA A 166 -11.88 8.91 -0.70
CA ALA A 166 -12.03 7.88 0.32
C ALA A 166 -10.68 7.33 0.84
N ILE A 167 -9.59 7.58 0.10
CA ILE A 167 -8.24 7.13 0.48
C ILE A 167 -7.32 8.34 0.49
N LYS A 168 -6.70 8.61 1.63
CA LYS A 168 -5.78 9.72 1.85
C LYS A 168 -4.36 9.22 2.09
N ARG A 169 -3.38 10.02 1.66
CA ARG A 169 -1.96 9.70 1.81
C ARG A 169 -1.24 10.68 2.72
N LEU A 170 -0.26 10.17 3.44
CA LEU A 170 0.76 10.94 4.14
C LEU A 170 2.01 11.00 3.25
N THR A 171 2.39 12.20 2.86
CA THR A 171 3.58 12.45 2.04
C THR A 171 4.63 13.15 2.88
N GLN A 172 5.88 12.73 2.80
CA GLN A 172 6.99 13.40 3.47
C GLN A 172 7.35 14.72 2.77
N LEU A 173 7.73 15.73 3.59
CA LEU A 173 8.13 17.06 3.10
C LEU A 173 9.38 16.96 2.21
#